data_a6da612634662636c6fdd23a6f80026b
#
_entry.id   a6da612634662636c6fdd23a6f80026b
#
_cell.length_a   1.000
_cell.length_b   1.000
_cell.length_c   1.000
_cell.angle_alpha   90.00
_cell.angle_beta   90.00
_cell.angle_gamma   90.00
#
_symmetry.space_group_name_H-M   'P 1'
#
loop_
_entity.id
_entity.type
_entity.pdbx_description
1 polymer ?
#
loop_
_entity_poly.entity_id
_entity_poly.type
_entity_poly.pdbx_seq_one_letter_code
_entity_poly.pdbx_strand_id
1 'polypeptide(L)' 'FGPEIRVNGVSPGSVMWPENKEYESKQQEIIESTALKRQGDRQDIASTCAFLINDANYITGQIINVDGGRSLSR' A
#
# COMPACT_ATOMS: atom_id res chain seq x y z
N PHE A 1 8.13 -3.13 -22.34
CA PHE A 1 9.19 -4.05 -21.92
C PHE A 1 8.80 -5.52 -22.05
N GLY A 2 7.54 -5.83 -22.24
CA GLY A 2 7.16 -7.19 -22.54
C GLY A 2 7.69 -7.65 -23.89
N PRO A 3 7.84 -8.96 -24.09
CA PRO A 3 7.37 -10.02 -23.20
C PRO A 3 8.40 -10.45 -22.14
N GLU A 4 9.62 -9.96 -22.17
CA GLU A 4 10.69 -10.44 -21.28
C GLU A 4 10.66 -9.81 -19.90
N ILE A 5 10.12 -8.61 -19.78
CA ILE A 5 10.17 -7.84 -18.53
C ILE A 5 8.77 -7.37 -18.15
N ARG A 6 8.40 -7.58 -16.89
CA ARG A 6 7.20 -6.99 -16.32
C ARG A 6 7.59 -5.79 -15.44
N VAL A 7 6.81 -4.73 -15.50
CA VAL A 7 7.04 -3.53 -14.71
C VAL A 7 5.74 -3.16 -13.99
N ASN A 8 5.77 -3.21 -12.67
CA ASN A 8 4.63 -2.85 -11.84
C ASN A 8 5.08 -1.92 -10.71
N GLY A 9 4.14 -1.19 -10.16
CA GLY A 9 4.40 -0.32 -9.03
C GLY A 9 3.50 -0.64 -7.85
N VAL A 10 3.93 -0.24 -6.67
CA VAL A 10 3.16 -0.36 -5.44
C VAL A 10 3.02 1.03 -4.85
N SER A 11 1.78 1.43 -4.57
CA SER A 11 1.49 2.71 -3.93
C SER A 11 1.04 2.45 -2.49
N PRO A 12 1.95 2.62 -1.52
CA PRO A 12 1.60 2.36 -0.13
C PRO A 12 0.76 3.48 0.46
N GLY A 13 -0.11 3.10 1.39
CA GLY A 13 -0.83 4.08 2.19
C GLY A 13 -0.05 4.39 3.46
N SER A 14 -0.77 4.55 4.57
CA SER A 14 -0.17 4.88 5.85
C SER A 14 0.42 3.63 6.48
N VAL A 15 1.72 3.45 6.34
CA VAL A 15 2.42 2.25 6.79
C VAL A 15 3.36 2.56 7.95
N MET A 16 4.00 3.71 7.94
CA MET A 16 4.91 4.12 9.01
C MET A 16 4.59 5.55 9.43
N TRP A 17 4.62 5.78 10.73
CA TRP A 17 4.38 7.10 11.28
C TRP A 17 5.66 7.63 11.93
N PRO A 18 5.97 8.92 11.75
CA PRO A 18 7.00 9.53 12.58
C PRO A 18 6.55 9.51 14.04
N GLU A 19 7.46 9.20 14.94
CA GLU A 19 7.18 9.25 16.38
C GLU A 19 7.16 10.72 16.82
N ASN A 20 6.05 11.38 16.56
CA ASN A 20 5.90 12.78 16.84
C ASN A 20 4.45 13.03 17.29
N LYS A 21 4.30 13.66 18.43
CA LYS A 21 2.99 13.93 19.02
C LYS A 21 2.08 14.77 18.13
N GLU A 22 2.65 15.58 17.26
CA GLU A 22 1.87 16.40 16.34
C GLU A 22 1.04 15.57 15.35
N TYR A 23 1.44 14.32 15.12
CA TYR A 23 0.76 13.46 14.17
C TYR A 23 -0.26 12.51 14.79
N GLU A 24 -0.33 12.43 16.12
CA GLU A 24 -1.23 11.48 16.79
C GLU A 24 -2.69 11.68 16.42
N SER A 25 -3.17 12.92 16.42
CA SER A 25 -4.55 13.20 16.04
C SER A 25 -4.81 12.94 14.57
N LYS A 26 -3.83 13.23 13.73
CA LYS A 26 -3.94 12.98 12.28
C LYS A 26 -3.91 11.48 11.98
N GLN A 27 -3.16 10.71 12.76
CA GLN A 27 -3.12 9.27 12.61
C GLN A 27 -4.51 8.66 12.79
N GLN A 28 -5.23 9.10 13.81
CA GLN A 28 -6.56 8.58 14.06
C GLN A 28 -7.52 8.90 12.93
N GLU A 29 -7.47 10.13 12.41
CA GLU A 29 -8.30 10.52 11.27
C GLU A 29 -7.99 9.68 10.03
N ILE A 30 -6.72 9.43 9.78
CA ILE A 30 -6.29 8.64 8.63
C ILE A 30 -6.75 7.20 8.78
N ILE A 31 -6.59 6.61 9.97
CA ILE A 31 -7.03 5.25 10.24
C ILE A 31 -8.53 5.13 10.03
N GLU A 32 -9.30 6.09 10.53
CA GLU A 32 -10.75 6.09 10.37
C GLU A 32 -11.19 6.24 8.92
N SER A 33 -10.36 6.88 8.08
CA SER A 33 -10.66 7.05 6.66
C SER A 33 -10.36 5.81 5.83
N THR A 34 -9.70 4.81 6.37
CA THR A 34 -9.43 3.57 5.64
C THR A 34 -10.59 2.59 5.78
N ALA A 35 -10.83 1.83 4.73
CA ALA A 35 -11.87 0.81 4.77
C ALA A 35 -11.54 -0.29 5.78
N LEU A 36 -10.26 -0.63 5.92
CA LEU A 36 -9.83 -1.68 6.85
C LEU A 36 -9.62 -1.20 8.27
N LYS A 37 -9.74 0.12 8.50
CA LYS A 37 -9.72 0.73 9.83
C LYS A 37 -8.45 0.43 10.63
N ARG A 38 -7.33 0.35 9.94
CA ARG A 38 -6.03 0.17 10.60
C ARG A 38 -4.92 0.78 9.76
N GLN A 39 -3.81 1.07 10.44
CA GLN A 39 -2.56 1.44 9.78
C GLN A 39 -1.96 0.20 9.13
N GLY A 40 -1.38 0.37 7.96
CA GLY A 40 -0.66 -0.71 7.31
C GLY A 40 0.67 -0.99 8.00
N ASP A 41 1.20 -2.17 7.71
CA ASP A 41 2.48 -2.64 8.23
C ASP A 41 3.47 -2.75 7.07
N ARG A 42 4.75 -2.67 7.38
CA ARG A 42 5.79 -2.90 6.37
C ARG A 42 5.62 -4.25 5.68
N GLN A 43 5.14 -5.25 6.41
CA GLN A 43 4.89 -6.56 5.87
C GLN A 43 3.79 -6.55 4.80
N ASP A 44 2.81 -5.67 4.93
CA ASP A 44 1.76 -5.53 3.91
C ASP A 44 2.36 -5.11 2.56
N ILE A 45 3.32 -4.19 2.58
CA ILE A 45 4.00 -3.75 1.36
C ILE A 45 4.94 -4.84 0.85
N ALA A 46 5.72 -5.44 1.75
CA ALA A 46 6.68 -6.48 1.38
C ALA A 46 5.98 -7.69 0.75
N SER A 47 4.86 -8.12 1.31
CA SER A 47 4.07 -9.23 0.77
C SER A 47 3.55 -8.94 -0.63
N THR A 48 3.10 -7.71 -0.87
CA THR A 48 2.61 -7.31 -2.18
C THR A 48 3.74 -7.31 -3.20
N CYS A 49 4.91 -6.78 -2.85
CA CYS A 49 6.06 -6.79 -3.74
C CYS A 49 6.51 -8.21 -4.05
N ALA A 50 6.57 -9.07 -3.03
CA ALA A 50 6.97 -10.47 -3.23
C ALA A 50 6.00 -11.20 -4.15
N PHE A 51 4.69 -10.96 -4.01
CA PHE A 51 3.68 -11.54 -4.88
C PHE A 51 3.89 -11.09 -6.33
N LEU A 52 4.12 -9.81 -6.57
CA LEU A 52 4.32 -9.29 -7.92
C LEU A 52 5.59 -9.86 -8.57
N ILE A 53 6.63 -10.10 -7.78
CA ILE A 53 7.88 -10.64 -8.29
C ILE A 53 7.77 -12.13 -8.57
N ASN A 54 7.19 -12.89 -7.64
CA ASN A 54 7.27 -14.35 -7.65
C ASN A 54 6.07 -15.06 -8.28
N ASP A 55 4.88 -14.50 -8.11
CA ASP A 55 3.64 -15.23 -8.42
C ASP A 55 2.74 -14.58 -9.47
N ALA A 56 2.90 -13.28 -9.71
CA ALA A 56 2.00 -12.55 -10.58
C ALA A 56 2.52 -12.50 -12.03
N ASN A 57 2.61 -13.64 -12.66
CA ASN A 57 3.24 -13.75 -13.99
C ASN A 57 2.46 -13.04 -15.11
N TYR A 58 1.19 -12.80 -14.91
CA TYR A 58 0.33 -12.20 -15.93
C TYR A 58 -0.05 -10.76 -15.62
N ILE A 59 0.71 -10.10 -14.73
CA ILE A 59 0.47 -8.71 -14.33
C ILE A 59 1.66 -7.84 -14.76
N THR A 60 1.38 -6.81 -15.54
CA THR A 60 2.38 -5.81 -15.90
C THR A 60 1.68 -4.47 -16.14
N GLY A 61 2.40 -3.39 -15.96
CA GLY A 61 1.88 -2.05 -16.20
C GLY A 61 0.89 -1.58 -15.14
N GLN A 62 0.85 -2.21 -13.97
CA GLN A 62 -0.12 -1.89 -12.94
C GLN A 62 0.50 -1.20 -11.75
N ILE A 63 -0.29 -0.37 -11.08
CA ILE A 63 0.06 0.21 -9.79
C ILE A 63 -0.94 -0.31 -8.79
N ILE A 64 -0.45 -1.05 -7.80
CA ILE A 64 -1.28 -1.66 -6.77
C ILE A 64 -1.32 -0.75 -5.55
N ASN A 65 -2.50 -0.33 -5.16
CA ASN A 65 -2.69 0.48 -3.96
C ASN A 65 -2.77 -0.42 -2.72
N VAL A 66 -1.83 -0.22 -1.79
CA VAL A 66 -1.82 -0.97 -0.53
C VAL A 66 -2.11 0.04 0.58
N ASP A 67 -3.35 0.41 0.70
CA ASP A 67 -3.77 1.55 1.50
C ASP A 67 -4.98 1.26 2.42
N GLY A 68 -5.32 -0.03 2.59
CA GLY A 68 -6.46 -0.41 3.42
C GLY A 68 -7.80 0.11 2.89
N GLY A 69 -7.86 0.45 1.62
CA GLY A 69 -9.07 0.97 0.98
C GLY A 69 -9.26 2.48 1.12
N ARG A 70 -8.23 3.20 1.60
CA ARG A 70 -8.34 4.64 1.78
C ARG A 70 -8.62 5.39 0.49
N SER A 71 -8.07 4.93 -0.63
CA SER A 71 -8.28 5.56 -1.93
C SER A 71 -9.74 5.53 -2.37
N LEU A 72 -10.57 4.68 -1.76
CA LEU A 72 -12.01 4.61 -2.02
C LEU A 72 -12.80 5.65 -1.22
N SER A 73 -12.18 6.24 -0.21
CA SER A 73 -12.79 7.26 0.64
C SER A 73 -12.69 8.63 0.01
N ARG A 74 -13.70 9.44 0.23
CA ARG A 74 -13.76 10.79 -0.32
C ARG A 74 -14.09 11.82 0.73
#